data_4332ceaaec7e15e2ead1f9e5f0966860
#
_entry.id   4332ceaaec7e15e2ead1f9e5f0966860
#
_cell.length_a   1.000
_cell.length_b   1.000
_cell.length_c   1.000
_cell.angle_alpha   90.00
_cell.angle_beta   90.00
_cell.angle_gamma   90.00
#
_symmetry.space_group_name_H-M   'P 1'
#
loop_
_entity.id
_entity.type
_entity.pdbx_description
1 polymer ?
#
loop_
_entity_poly.entity_id
_entity_poly.type
_entity_poly.pdbx_seq_one_letter_code
_entity_poly.pdbx_strand_id
1 'polypeptide(L)'
;LFDAAGLMWLRPTSLQRLLWPAARRFALVAQEFDKLVGEQGLAQGSSWLAHRMAAGTQVSGGDHVPATGPAVILANHPGMTDTVSLLASLASRPDLRVIALDRPFLRALPNVARHLIRVPDHEVGRMGVVRAGVKHLKQGGALLTFPAGEIEPDPATFGRRKAVDSLRGWSDSYVLFARRVPQTRFI
;
A
#
# COMPACT_ATOMS: atom_id res chain seq x y z
N LEU A 1 -3.81 -6.17 -15.70
CA LEU A 1 -2.59 -6.90 -15.37
C LEU A 1 -1.38 -6.42 -16.18
N PHE A 2 -1.50 -6.33 -17.52
CA PHE A 2 -0.42 -5.81 -18.38
C PHE A 2 -0.08 -4.35 -18.04
N ASP A 3 -1.08 -3.52 -17.69
CA ASP A 3 -0.88 -2.15 -17.21
C ASP A 3 -0.08 -2.11 -15.89
N ALA A 4 -0.47 -2.96 -14.95
CA ALA A 4 0.17 -3.00 -13.63
C ALA A 4 1.61 -3.53 -13.70
N ALA A 5 1.93 -4.32 -14.72
CA ALA A 5 3.26 -4.88 -14.94
C ALA A 5 4.14 -4.06 -15.90
N GLY A 6 3.66 -2.90 -16.39
CA GLY A 6 4.39 -2.08 -17.37
C GLY A 6 4.53 -2.74 -18.77
N LEU A 7 3.72 -3.76 -19.05
CA LEU A 7 3.82 -4.58 -20.27
C LEU A 7 2.77 -4.19 -21.32
N MET A 8 2.34 -2.93 -21.34
CA MET A 8 1.33 -2.40 -22.28
C MET A 8 1.70 -2.61 -23.75
N TRP A 9 2.97 -2.55 -24.06
CA TRP A 9 3.49 -2.74 -25.41
C TRP A 9 3.30 -4.16 -25.95
N LEU A 10 3.01 -5.14 -25.09
CA LEU A 10 2.74 -6.54 -25.49
C LEU A 10 1.27 -6.78 -25.90
N ARG A 11 0.38 -5.83 -25.73
CA ARG A 11 -1.07 -5.99 -25.95
C ARG A 11 -1.50 -6.57 -27.30
N PRO A 12 -0.89 -6.28 -28.44
CA PRO A 12 -1.36 -6.81 -29.74
C PRO A 12 -0.66 -8.09 -30.21
N THR A 13 0.16 -8.76 -29.37
CA THR A 13 1.03 -9.84 -29.85
C THR A 13 0.59 -11.23 -29.41
N SER A 14 0.95 -12.26 -30.18
CA SER A 14 0.81 -13.68 -29.84
C SER A 14 1.48 -14.07 -28.51
N LEU A 15 2.42 -13.27 -28.01
CA LEU A 15 3.05 -13.37 -26.68
C LEU A 15 2.04 -13.29 -25.52
N GLN A 16 0.87 -12.67 -25.71
CA GLN A 16 -0.20 -12.68 -24.69
C GLN A 16 -0.62 -14.10 -24.32
N ARG A 17 -0.70 -15.01 -25.29
CA ARG A 17 -1.08 -16.40 -25.04
C ARG A 17 -0.08 -17.12 -24.15
N LEU A 18 1.20 -16.79 -24.29
CA LEU A 18 2.27 -17.37 -23.46
C LEU A 18 2.20 -16.86 -22.02
N LEU A 19 1.81 -15.60 -21.81
CA LEU A 19 1.71 -14.97 -20.48
C LEU A 19 0.37 -15.23 -19.79
N TRP A 20 -0.63 -15.76 -20.52
CA TRP A 20 -1.97 -16.00 -20.00
C TRP A 20 -2.00 -16.91 -18.76
N PRO A 21 -1.28 -18.04 -18.69
CA PRO A 21 -1.28 -18.89 -17.51
C PRO A 21 -0.75 -18.17 -16.26
N ALA A 22 0.33 -17.37 -16.40
CA ALA A 22 0.89 -16.58 -15.31
C ALA A 22 -0.08 -15.49 -14.86
N ALA A 23 -0.69 -14.79 -15.81
CA ALA A 23 -1.69 -13.77 -15.53
C ALA A 23 -2.93 -14.35 -14.81
N ARG A 24 -3.40 -15.52 -15.24
CA ARG A 24 -4.52 -16.23 -14.60
C ARG A 24 -4.16 -16.65 -13.17
N ARG A 25 -2.96 -17.21 -12.96
CA ARG A 25 -2.49 -17.57 -11.61
C ARG A 25 -2.46 -16.36 -10.69
N PHE A 26 -1.91 -15.24 -11.16
CA PHE A 26 -1.89 -14.00 -10.39
C PHE A 26 -3.30 -13.52 -10.06
N ALA A 27 -4.24 -13.54 -11.01
CA ALA A 27 -5.62 -13.14 -10.78
C ALA A 27 -6.31 -14.02 -9.73
N LEU A 28 -6.08 -15.35 -9.74
CA LEU A 28 -6.64 -16.26 -8.75
C LEU A 28 -6.08 -15.98 -7.35
N VAL A 29 -4.78 -15.72 -7.24
CA VAL A 29 -4.15 -15.32 -5.96
C VAL A 29 -4.72 -14.00 -5.46
N ALA A 30 -4.91 -13.02 -6.35
CA ALA A 30 -5.48 -11.72 -6.01
C ALA A 30 -6.94 -11.84 -5.55
N GLN A 31 -7.74 -12.70 -6.17
CA GLN A 31 -9.13 -12.96 -5.75
C GLN A 31 -9.19 -13.63 -4.37
N GLU A 32 -8.34 -14.63 -4.12
CA GLU A 32 -8.27 -15.29 -2.81
C GLU A 32 -7.80 -14.31 -1.73
N PHE A 33 -6.81 -13.48 -2.04
CA PHE A 33 -6.37 -12.39 -1.16
C PHE A 33 -7.54 -11.46 -0.81
N ASP A 34 -8.28 -10.97 -1.80
CA ASP A 34 -9.42 -10.07 -1.57
C ASP A 34 -10.51 -10.72 -0.72
N LYS A 35 -10.80 -12.00 -0.97
CA LYS A 35 -11.75 -12.78 -0.17
C LYS A 35 -11.31 -12.86 1.29
N LEU A 36 -10.04 -13.23 1.55
CA LEU A 36 -9.47 -13.29 2.89
C LEU A 36 -9.49 -11.94 3.59
N VAL A 37 -9.22 -10.85 2.88
CA VAL A 37 -9.37 -9.49 3.44
C VAL A 37 -10.82 -9.23 3.86
N GLY A 38 -11.79 -9.69 3.09
CA GLY A 38 -13.21 -9.58 3.43
C GLY A 38 -13.63 -10.38 4.65
N GLU A 39 -13.05 -11.55 4.84
CA GLU A 39 -13.41 -12.49 5.91
C GLU A 39 -12.63 -12.24 7.21
N GLN A 40 -11.35 -11.87 7.11
CA GLN A 40 -10.41 -11.84 8.24
C GLN A 40 -9.73 -10.48 8.45
N GLY A 41 -9.96 -9.52 7.56
CA GLY A 41 -9.35 -8.20 7.59
C GLY A 41 -8.04 -8.07 6.84
N LEU A 42 -7.61 -6.81 6.63
CA LEU A 42 -6.48 -6.47 5.77
C LEU A 42 -5.16 -7.13 6.21
N ALA A 43 -4.85 -7.10 7.49
CA ALA A 43 -3.59 -7.65 8.00
C ALA A 43 -3.49 -9.17 7.82
N GLN A 44 -4.57 -9.92 8.08
CA GLN A 44 -4.57 -11.37 7.93
C GLN A 44 -4.49 -11.80 6.46
N GLY A 45 -5.29 -11.16 5.59
CA GLY A 45 -5.17 -11.36 4.15
C GLY A 45 -3.75 -11.06 3.65
N SER A 46 -3.16 -9.96 4.13
CA SER A 46 -1.78 -9.58 3.78
C SER A 46 -0.74 -10.58 4.30
N SER A 47 -0.92 -11.13 5.51
CA SER A 47 -0.06 -12.19 6.04
C SER A 47 -0.10 -13.43 5.15
N TRP A 48 -1.29 -13.87 4.74
CA TRP A 48 -1.45 -14.99 3.82
C TRP A 48 -0.74 -14.75 2.47
N LEU A 49 -0.83 -13.53 1.94
CA LEU A 49 -0.17 -13.17 0.68
C LEU A 49 1.35 -13.07 0.84
N ALA A 50 1.83 -12.44 1.93
CA ALA A 50 3.26 -12.32 2.23
C ALA A 50 3.96 -13.68 2.31
N HIS A 51 3.34 -14.68 2.96
CA HIS A 51 3.88 -16.05 3.05
C HIS A 51 4.00 -16.77 1.69
N ARG A 52 3.29 -16.29 0.66
CA ARG A 52 3.41 -16.82 -0.71
C ARG A 52 4.46 -16.10 -1.54
N MET A 53 4.85 -14.90 -1.13
CA MET A 53 5.77 -14.05 -1.88
C MET A 53 7.18 -14.04 -1.29
N ALA A 54 7.33 -14.32 0.01
CA ALA A 54 8.59 -14.30 0.72
C ALA A 54 8.75 -15.54 1.60
N ALA A 55 10.00 -15.96 1.80
CA ALA A 55 10.33 -17.09 2.69
C ALA A 55 10.05 -16.80 4.18
N GLY A 56 9.93 -15.53 4.53
CA GLY A 56 9.61 -15.07 5.88
C GLY A 56 9.64 -13.54 5.96
N THR A 57 9.07 -13.02 7.03
CA THR A 57 9.10 -11.57 7.35
C THR A 57 9.60 -11.40 8.77
N GLN A 58 10.63 -10.57 8.94
CA GLN A 58 11.10 -10.18 10.25
C GLN A 58 10.60 -8.77 10.55
N VAL A 59 9.91 -8.59 11.67
CA VAL A 59 9.37 -7.31 12.12
C VAL A 59 10.12 -6.87 13.37
N SER A 60 10.58 -5.61 13.38
CA SER A 60 11.13 -4.97 14.56
C SER A 60 10.44 -3.62 14.79
N GLY A 61 10.28 -3.19 16.05
CA GLY A 61 9.64 -1.92 16.40
C GLY A 61 8.12 -1.88 16.19
N GLY A 62 7.45 -3.03 16.03
CA GLY A 62 5.99 -3.08 15.89
C GLY A 62 5.23 -2.50 17.09
N ASP A 63 5.86 -2.49 18.26
CA ASP A 63 5.39 -1.87 19.51
C ASP A 63 5.34 -0.32 19.45
N HIS A 64 6.05 0.29 18.53
CA HIS A 64 5.97 1.74 18.30
C HIS A 64 4.64 2.16 17.64
N VAL A 65 3.94 1.23 17.01
CA VAL A 65 2.63 1.50 16.39
C VAL A 65 1.56 1.48 17.47
N PRO A 66 0.91 2.62 17.79
CA PRO A 66 -0.10 2.65 18.84
C PRO A 66 -1.32 1.83 18.41
N ALA A 67 -1.84 0.99 19.31
CA ALA A 67 -3.02 0.17 19.05
C ALA A 67 -4.29 1.00 18.81
N THR A 68 -4.35 2.22 19.32
CA THR A 68 -5.49 3.14 19.21
C THR A 68 -5.03 4.58 19.04
N GLY A 69 -5.95 5.45 18.63
CA GLY A 69 -5.68 6.86 18.41
C GLY A 69 -5.12 7.16 17.01
N PRO A 70 -5.10 8.44 16.61
CA PRO A 70 -4.69 8.82 15.28
C PRO A 70 -3.20 8.56 15.04
N ALA A 71 -2.88 7.81 13.99
CA ALA A 71 -1.52 7.48 13.60
C ALA A 71 -1.33 7.59 12.08
N VAL A 72 -0.16 8.04 11.67
CA VAL A 72 0.29 8.02 10.27
C VAL A 72 1.59 7.25 10.18
N ILE A 73 1.57 6.16 9.44
CA ILE A 73 2.73 5.35 9.12
C ILE A 73 3.27 5.83 7.77
N LEU A 74 4.52 6.28 7.74
CA LEU A 74 5.25 6.69 6.55
C LEU A 74 6.22 5.58 6.18
N ALA A 75 6.11 5.04 4.99
CA ALA A 75 7.00 3.98 4.53
C ALA A 75 7.57 4.28 3.15
N ASN A 76 8.80 3.82 2.90
CA ASN A 76 9.30 3.66 1.54
C ASN A 76 8.56 2.51 0.84
N HIS A 77 8.60 2.48 -0.49
CA HIS A 77 7.86 1.53 -1.32
C HIS A 77 8.78 0.75 -2.27
N PRO A 78 9.60 -0.19 -1.77
CA PRO A 78 10.50 -0.96 -2.63
C PRO A 78 9.75 -1.92 -3.58
N GLY A 79 8.52 -2.33 -3.21
CA GLY A 79 7.73 -3.20 -4.05
C GLY A 79 6.47 -3.77 -3.38
N MET A 80 5.81 -4.68 -4.08
CA MET A 80 4.55 -5.28 -3.62
C MET A 80 4.77 -6.20 -2.41
N THR A 81 5.86 -6.97 -2.38
CA THR A 81 6.18 -7.88 -1.28
C THR A 81 6.34 -7.12 0.03
N ASP A 82 7.07 -6.00 -0.01
CA ASP A 82 7.28 -5.14 1.16
C ASP A 82 5.97 -4.53 1.64
N THR A 83 5.14 -4.07 0.71
CA THR A 83 3.82 -3.50 1.04
C THR A 83 2.95 -4.52 1.77
N VAL A 84 2.82 -5.75 1.26
CA VAL A 84 1.98 -6.75 1.93
C VAL A 84 2.58 -7.24 3.24
N SER A 85 3.90 -7.31 3.36
CA SER A 85 4.59 -7.63 4.61
C SER A 85 4.37 -6.54 5.67
N LEU A 86 4.44 -5.28 5.27
CA LEU A 86 4.14 -4.16 6.15
C LEU A 86 2.68 -4.18 6.61
N LEU A 87 1.72 -4.39 5.70
CA LEU A 87 0.30 -4.51 6.05
C LEU A 87 0.05 -5.68 7.02
N ALA A 88 0.72 -6.81 6.83
CA ALA A 88 0.64 -7.96 7.74
C ALA A 88 1.14 -7.62 9.15
N SER A 89 2.18 -6.77 9.26
CA SER A 89 2.75 -6.36 10.55
C SER A 89 1.88 -5.38 11.33
N LEU A 90 0.87 -4.78 10.70
CA LEU A 90 -0.01 -3.77 11.31
C LEU A 90 -1.33 -4.36 11.83
N ALA A 91 -1.31 -5.62 12.27
CA ALA A 91 -2.50 -6.32 12.80
C ALA A 91 -3.13 -5.65 14.03
N SER A 92 -2.37 -4.87 14.80
CA SER A 92 -2.88 -4.08 15.92
C SER A 92 -3.81 -2.93 15.47
N ARG A 93 -3.88 -2.62 14.17
CA ARG A 93 -4.67 -1.53 13.59
C ARG A 93 -5.67 -2.04 12.55
N PRO A 94 -6.77 -2.68 12.98
CA PRO A 94 -7.82 -3.14 12.05
C PRO A 94 -8.54 -2.00 11.33
N ASP A 95 -8.42 -0.79 11.85
CA ASP A 95 -8.92 0.47 11.30
C ASP A 95 -7.99 1.11 10.26
N LEU A 96 -6.86 0.45 9.93
CA LEU A 96 -5.88 0.98 8.98
C LEU A 96 -6.49 1.29 7.62
N ARG A 97 -6.19 2.49 7.11
CA ARG A 97 -6.44 2.87 5.72
C ARG A 97 -5.14 3.20 5.00
N VAL A 98 -5.05 2.77 3.75
CA VAL A 98 -3.87 2.98 2.91
C VAL A 98 -4.16 4.04 1.87
N ILE A 99 -3.31 5.06 1.78
CA ILE A 99 -3.35 6.04 0.70
C ILE A 99 -2.63 5.44 -0.50
N ALA A 100 -3.37 5.15 -1.56
CA ALA A 100 -2.84 4.46 -2.74
C ALA A 100 -3.39 5.06 -4.04
N LEU A 101 -2.59 5.02 -5.12
CA LEU A 101 -3.03 5.44 -6.45
C LEU A 101 -4.26 4.63 -6.89
N ASP A 102 -5.19 5.31 -7.54
CA ASP A 102 -6.42 4.69 -8.04
C ASP A 102 -6.12 3.88 -9.30
N ARG A 103 -5.89 2.58 -9.13
CA ARG A 103 -5.52 1.66 -10.20
C ARG A 103 -6.66 0.68 -10.53
N PRO A 104 -6.91 0.34 -11.81
CA PRO A 104 -7.94 -0.62 -12.19
C PRO A 104 -7.83 -1.96 -11.46
N PHE A 105 -6.60 -2.44 -11.22
CA PHE A 105 -6.35 -3.66 -10.45
C PHE A 105 -6.92 -3.56 -9.02
N LEU A 106 -6.67 -2.45 -8.32
CA LEU A 106 -7.16 -2.25 -6.95
C LEU A 106 -8.68 -2.08 -6.89
N ARG A 107 -9.30 -1.51 -7.94
CA ARG A 107 -10.77 -1.43 -8.07
C ARG A 107 -11.41 -2.80 -8.25
N ALA A 108 -10.69 -3.76 -8.84
CA ALA A 108 -11.15 -5.14 -9.04
C ALA A 108 -11.13 -5.98 -7.75
N LEU A 109 -10.63 -5.44 -6.64
CA LEU A 109 -10.52 -6.08 -5.33
C LEU A 109 -11.42 -5.33 -4.32
N PRO A 110 -12.72 -5.62 -4.28
CA PRO A 110 -13.71 -4.79 -3.55
C PRO A 110 -13.48 -4.76 -2.04
N ASN A 111 -12.99 -5.85 -1.43
CA ASN A 111 -12.72 -5.90 0.00
C ASN A 111 -11.46 -5.11 0.35
N VAL A 112 -10.39 -5.25 -0.43
CA VAL A 112 -9.17 -4.42 -0.31
C VAL A 112 -9.51 -2.95 -0.53
N ALA A 113 -10.32 -2.62 -1.54
CA ALA A 113 -10.69 -1.25 -1.89
C ALA A 113 -11.39 -0.49 -0.75
N ARG A 114 -12.05 -1.18 0.18
CA ARG A 114 -12.66 -0.58 1.39
C ARG A 114 -11.61 -0.02 2.36
N HIS A 115 -10.39 -0.52 2.32
CA HIS A 115 -9.27 -0.06 3.14
C HIS A 115 -8.44 1.03 2.44
N LEU A 116 -8.81 1.45 1.23
CA LEU A 116 -8.05 2.43 0.47
C LEU A 116 -8.68 3.83 0.54
N ILE A 117 -7.82 4.84 0.67
CA ILE A 117 -8.09 6.22 0.29
C ILE A 117 -7.41 6.42 -1.06
N ARG A 118 -8.20 6.42 -2.13
CA ARG A 118 -7.68 6.40 -3.49
C ARG A 118 -7.24 7.78 -3.96
N VAL A 119 -6.02 7.87 -4.44
CA VAL A 119 -5.45 9.09 -5.03
C VAL A 119 -5.79 9.09 -6.52
N PRO A 120 -6.54 10.07 -7.02
CA PRO A 120 -6.83 10.16 -8.45
C PRO A 120 -5.58 10.52 -9.24
N ASP A 121 -5.50 10.06 -10.50
CA ASP A 121 -4.38 10.37 -11.40
C ASP A 121 -4.29 11.87 -11.74
N HIS A 122 -5.41 12.60 -11.63
CA HIS A 122 -5.47 14.04 -11.89
C HIS A 122 -5.29 14.85 -10.59
N GLU A 123 -4.68 16.03 -10.69
CA GLU A 123 -4.48 16.94 -9.56
C GLU A 123 -5.80 17.39 -8.91
N VAL A 124 -6.82 17.55 -9.75
CA VAL A 124 -8.19 17.84 -9.31
C VAL A 124 -8.72 16.64 -8.53
N GLY A 125 -8.83 16.78 -7.21
CA GLY A 125 -9.28 15.70 -6.32
C GLY A 125 -8.28 15.28 -5.24
N ARG A 126 -7.01 15.65 -5.37
CA ARG A 126 -5.99 15.36 -4.33
C ARG A 126 -6.36 15.95 -2.97
N MET A 127 -7.02 17.12 -2.95
CA MET A 127 -7.58 17.69 -1.71
C MET A 127 -8.68 16.82 -1.09
N GLY A 128 -9.37 15.99 -1.89
CA GLY A 128 -10.32 14.99 -1.40
C GLY A 128 -9.63 13.91 -0.58
N VAL A 129 -8.44 13.48 -1.01
CA VAL A 129 -7.60 12.50 -0.29
C VAL A 129 -7.21 13.04 1.08
N VAL A 130 -6.72 14.28 1.14
CA VAL A 130 -6.35 14.94 2.40
C VAL A 130 -7.56 15.04 3.33
N ARG A 131 -8.72 15.47 2.81
CA ARG A 131 -9.96 15.56 3.60
C ARG A 131 -10.38 14.19 4.15
N ALA A 132 -10.33 13.14 3.33
CA ALA A 132 -10.67 11.79 3.75
C ALA A 132 -9.70 11.28 4.83
N GLY A 133 -8.40 11.49 4.66
CA GLY A 133 -7.38 11.14 5.64
C GLY A 133 -7.57 11.88 6.96
N VAL A 134 -7.76 13.21 6.92
CA VAL A 134 -8.03 14.03 8.12
C VAL A 134 -9.31 13.56 8.84
N LYS A 135 -10.37 13.25 8.10
CA LYS A 135 -11.61 12.72 8.68
C LYS A 135 -11.34 11.40 9.42
N HIS A 136 -10.59 10.49 8.82
CA HIS A 136 -10.26 9.20 9.41
C HIS A 136 -9.39 9.35 10.66
N LEU A 137 -8.36 10.20 10.62
CA LEU A 137 -7.50 10.51 11.77
C LEU A 137 -8.29 11.14 12.93
N LYS A 138 -9.22 12.06 12.65
CA LYS A 138 -10.08 12.67 13.70
C LYS A 138 -10.98 11.64 14.39
N GLN A 139 -11.26 10.51 13.75
CA GLN A 139 -11.99 9.37 14.32
C GLN A 139 -11.07 8.41 15.10
N GLY A 140 -9.78 8.75 15.26
CA GLY A 140 -8.79 7.91 15.92
C GLY A 140 -8.15 6.85 15.02
N GLY A 141 -8.40 6.90 13.70
CA GLY A 141 -7.94 5.91 12.75
C GLY A 141 -6.44 6.01 12.40
N ALA A 142 -5.91 4.94 11.79
CA ALA A 142 -4.54 4.87 11.27
C ALA A 142 -4.50 5.04 9.75
N LEU A 143 -3.47 5.72 9.26
CA LEU A 143 -3.15 5.84 7.85
C LEU A 143 -1.77 5.25 7.56
N LEU A 144 -1.67 4.54 6.43
CA LEU A 144 -0.39 4.20 5.80
C LEU A 144 -0.27 5.00 4.50
N THR A 145 0.87 5.62 4.29
CA THR A 145 1.19 6.30 3.03
C THR A 145 2.63 6.06 2.61
N PHE A 146 2.83 6.06 1.31
CA PHE A 146 4.13 5.96 0.65
C PHE A 146 4.41 7.33 0.00
N PRO A 147 5.13 8.23 0.69
CA PRO A 147 5.20 9.65 0.28
C PRO A 147 5.90 9.88 -1.06
N ALA A 148 6.73 8.94 -1.53
CA ALA A 148 7.33 9.02 -2.86
C ALA A 148 6.29 8.95 -3.98
N GLY A 149 5.16 8.24 -3.77
CA GLY A 149 4.13 8.05 -4.79
C GLY A 149 4.53 7.10 -5.93
N GLU A 150 5.72 6.53 -5.88
CA GLU A 150 6.29 5.59 -6.84
C GLU A 150 7.11 4.51 -6.15
N ILE A 151 7.57 3.50 -6.92
CA ILE A 151 8.45 2.45 -6.40
C ILE A 151 9.84 3.04 -6.17
N GLU A 152 10.39 2.84 -4.98
CA GLU A 152 11.67 3.34 -4.54
C GLU A 152 12.76 2.26 -4.62
N PRO A 153 14.04 2.66 -4.72
CA PRO A 153 15.16 1.72 -4.70
C PRO A 153 15.20 0.90 -3.39
N ASP A 154 15.18 -0.42 -3.51
CA ASP A 154 15.41 -1.33 -2.40
C ASP A 154 16.88 -1.21 -1.90
N PRO A 155 17.11 -0.96 -0.59
CA PRO A 155 18.43 -0.87 -0.02
C PRO A 155 19.29 -2.13 -0.22
N ALA A 156 18.67 -3.32 -0.21
CA ALA A 156 19.37 -4.58 -0.40
C ALA A 156 19.91 -4.75 -1.83
N THR A 157 19.17 -4.23 -2.82
CA THR A 157 19.52 -4.35 -4.24
C THR A 157 20.38 -3.18 -4.74
N PHE A 158 20.03 -1.96 -4.35
CA PHE A 158 20.64 -0.74 -4.89
C PHE A 158 21.63 -0.04 -3.93
N GLY A 159 21.75 -0.54 -2.71
CA GLY A 159 22.57 0.02 -1.65
C GLY A 159 21.88 1.16 -0.88
N ARG A 160 22.28 1.29 0.39
CA ARG A 160 21.68 2.22 1.36
C ARG A 160 21.71 3.68 0.90
N ARG A 161 22.80 4.12 0.26
CA ARG A 161 22.93 5.52 -0.18
C ARG A 161 21.82 5.90 -1.15
N LYS A 162 21.57 5.09 -2.19
CA LYS A 162 20.55 5.36 -3.20
C LYS A 162 19.13 5.33 -2.60
N ALA A 163 18.88 4.41 -1.68
CA ALA A 163 17.61 4.34 -0.98
C ALA A 163 17.36 5.56 -0.06
N VAL A 164 18.41 6.06 0.62
CA VAL A 164 18.31 7.29 1.43
C VAL A 164 18.13 8.53 0.55
N ASP A 165 18.79 8.59 -0.60
CA ASP A 165 18.63 9.72 -1.53
C ASP A 165 17.20 9.81 -2.09
N SER A 166 16.49 8.69 -2.25
CA SER A 166 15.09 8.69 -2.71
C SER A 166 14.13 9.38 -1.74
N LEU A 167 14.43 9.38 -0.44
CA LEU A 167 13.61 10.05 0.58
C LEU A 167 13.50 11.57 0.35
N ARG A 168 14.45 12.16 -0.37
CA ARG A 168 14.40 13.61 -0.73
C ARG A 168 13.26 13.95 -1.66
N GLY A 169 12.75 12.96 -2.40
CA GLY A 169 11.58 13.10 -3.29
C GLY A 169 10.23 12.92 -2.59
N TRP A 170 10.23 12.68 -1.28
CA TRP A 170 8.99 12.46 -0.55
C TRP A 170 8.10 13.71 -0.54
N SER A 171 6.81 13.50 -0.81
CA SER A 171 5.80 14.56 -0.77
C SER A 171 5.56 15.03 0.66
N ASP A 172 5.46 16.35 0.86
CA ASP A 172 5.12 16.96 2.15
C ASP A 172 3.64 16.82 2.55
N SER A 173 2.86 16.03 1.83
CA SER A 173 1.41 15.89 2.07
C SER A 173 1.07 15.43 3.50
N TYR A 174 1.95 14.65 4.15
CA TYR A 174 1.79 14.21 5.53
C TYR A 174 1.82 15.37 6.54
N VAL A 175 2.48 16.49 6.21
CA VAL A 175 2.50 17.70 7.06
C VAL A 175 1.10 18.28 7.21
N LEU A 176 0.24 18.12 6.20
CA LEU A 176 -1.15 18.57 6.30
C LEU A 176 -1.93 17.77 7.35
N PHE A 177 -1.64 16.49 7.52
CA PHE A 177 -2.23 15.66 8.57
C PHE A 177 -1.78 16.14 9.95
N ALA A 178 -0.47 16.40 10.14
CA ALA A 178 0.06 16.94 11.39
C ALA A 178 -0.60 18.28 11.78
N ARG A 179 -0.76 19.19 10.83
CA ARG A 179 -1.39 20.49 11.06
C ARG A 179 -2.89 20.41 11.39
N ARG A 180 -3.61 19.46 10.78
CA ARG A 180 -5.07 19.32 10.90
C ARG A 180 -5.51 18.44 12.07
N VAL A 181 -4.63 17.54 12.52
CA VAL A 181 -4.84 16.61 13.64
C VAL A 181 -3.55 16.54 14.47
N PRO A 182 -3.25 17.57 15.30
CA PRO A 182 -1.96 17.72 15.99
C PRO A 182 -1.60 16.56 16.92
N GLN A 183 -2.59 15.83 17.44
CA GLN A 183 -2.38 14.63 18.29
C GLN A 183 -1.96 13.38 17.52
N THR A 184 -1.83 13.44 16.19
CA THR A 184 -1.44 12.30 15.36
C THR A 184 -0.01 11.88 15.68
N ARG A 185 0.20 10.58 15.92
CA ARG A 185 1.54 9.98 15.98
C ARG A 185 2.04 9.66 14.59
N PHE A 186 3.27 10.04 14.31
CA PHE A 186 3.99 9.72 13.07
C PHE A 186 5.03 8.63 13.36
N ILE A 187 5.03 7.60 12.54
CA ILE A 187 5.89 6.40 12.66
C ILE A 187 6.55 6.17 11.31
#